data_55146ec4622398ae3621cec9ccfcf117
#
_entry.id   55146ec4622398ae3621cec9ccfcf117
#
_cell.length_a   1.000
_cell.length_b   1.000
_cell.length_c   1.000
_cell.angle_alpha   90.00
_cell.angle_beta   90.00
_cell.angle_gamma   90.00
#
_symmetry.space_group_name_H-M   'P 1'
#
loop_
_entity.id
_entity.type
_entity.pdbx_description
1 polymer ?
#
loop_
_entity_poly.entity_id
_entity_poly.type
_entity_poly.pdbx_seq_one_letter_code
_entity_poly.pdbx_strand_id
1 'polypeptide(L)'
;GVIFILIMVFCGSCFAGQLKYGDWVCILETDPLSNKESKRIGTFAEDGISTLWLAGSDSDEEKVQLTLKSKKTMASEYFSYRIDNIDTLTIRSAIKGCESNCLTDYVPMKGEFIKTLKRALRIQFEYDSYPQIAQNPTFSLRGFTKAYNWLVRK
;
A
#
# COMPACT_ATOMS: atom_id res chain seq x y z
N GLY A 1 -20.56 15.59 12.22
CA GLY A 1 -21.11 15.58 10.89
C GLY A 1 -20.26 14.74 9.95
N VAL A 2 -20.86 13.69 9.37
CA VAL A 2 -20.22 12.86 8.35
C VAL A 2 -20.49 13.55 7.02
N ILE A 3 -19.42 14.09 6.40
CA ILE A 3 -19.54 14.67 5.05
C ILE A 3 -19.35 13.54 4.05
N PHE A 4 -20.43 13.12 3.40
CA PHE A 4 -20.41 12.28 2.22
C PHE A 4 -20.04 13.16 1.02
N ILE A 5 -18.82 13.04 0.52
CA ILE A 5 -18.46 13.61 -0.78
C ILE A 5 -18.70 12.52 -1.83
N LEU A 6 -19.81 12.66 -2.54
CA LEU A 6 -20.16 11.84 -3.69
C LEU A 6 -19.42 12.41 -4.91
N ILE A 7 -18.28 11.83 -5.27
CA ILE A 7 -17.64 12.14 -6.55
C ILE A 7 -18.02 11.04 -7.53
N MET A 8 -18.99 11.34 -8.40
CA MET A 8 -19.28 10.51 -9.56
C MET A 8 -18.23 10.78 -10.64
N VAL A 9 -17.34 9.82 -10.87
CA VAL A 9 -16.56 9.76 -12.11
C VAL A 9 -17.01 8.53 -12.86
N PHE A 10 -17.62 8.76 -14.00
CA PHE A 10 -18.04 7.74 -14.96
C PHE A 10 -16.81 7.05 -15.54
N CYS A 11 -16.55 5.81 -15.15
CA CYS A 11 -15.94 4.78 -15.99
C CYS A 11 -16.18 3.42 -15.32
N GLY A 12 -16.96 2.59 -15.94
CA GLY A 12 -17.22 1.16 -15.84
C GLY A 12 -16.88 0.27 -14.62
N SER A 13 -16.61 0.82 -13.43
CA SER A 13 -16.37 0.04 -12.21
C SER A 13 -17.34 0.48 -11.14
N CYS A 14 -18.21 -0.40 -10.67
CA CYS A 14 -19.06 -0.13 -9.51
C CYS A 14 -18.19 -0.01 -8.26
N PHE A 15 -17.93 1.22 -7.80
CA PHE A 15 -17.33 1.47 -6.50
C PHE A 15 -18.36 1.19 -5.39
N ALA A 16 -18.20 0.08 -4.69
CA ALA A 16 -19.12 -0.31 -3.61
C ALA A 16 -18.90 0.44 -2.28
N GLY A 17 -17.80 1.20 -2.13
CA GLY A 17 -17.57 2.05 -0.96
C GLY A 17 -16.10 2.35 -0.70
N GLN A 18 -15.85 3.57 -0.24
CA GLN A 18 -14.55 4.01 0.23
C GLN A 18 -14.66 4.43 1.70
N LEU A 19 -13.82 3.83 2.55
CA LEU A 19 -13.65 4.21 3.95
C LEU A 19 -12.29 4.85 4.16
N LYS A 20 -12.17 5.67 5.19
CA LYS A 20 -10.91 6.30 5.56
C LYS A 20 -10.66 6.16 7.06
N TYR A 21 -9.47 5.70 7.42
CA TYR A 21 -8.98 5.64 8.78
C TYR A 21 -7.67 6.42 8.88
N GLY A 22 -7.69 7.60 9.53
CA GLY A 22 -6.53 8.47 9.57
C GLY A 22 -6.05 8.84 8.16
N ASP A 23 -4.82 8.48 7.82
CA ASP A 23 -4.20 8.75 6.52
C ASP A 23 -4.35 7.58 5.53
N TRP A 24 -5.09 6.52 5.91
CA TRP A 24 -5.31 5.32 5.11
C TRP A 24 -6.69 5.28 4.50
N VAL A 25 -6.76 5.01 3.22
CA VAL A 25 -8.00 4.75 2.48
C VAL A 25 -8.21 3.25 2.35
N CYS A 26 -9.46 2.81 2.49
CA CYS A 26 -9.88 1.43 2.31
C CYS A 26 -10.82 1.37 1.11
N ILE A 27 -10.49 0.54 0.14
CA ILE A 27 -11.21 0.41 -1.12
C ILE A 27 -11.74 -1.01 -1.24
N LEU A 28 -13.05 -1.14 -1.44
CA LEU A 28 -13.72 -2.38 -1.83
C LEU A 28 -14.09 -2.27 -3.31
N GLU A 29 -13.60 -3.19 -4.09
CA GLU A 29 -13.91 -3.30 -5.53
C GLU A 29 -14.64 -4.61 -5.78
N THR A 30 -15.67 -4.57 -6.61
CA THR A 30 -16.38 -5.77 -7.07
C THR A 30 -16.13 -5.92 -8.56
N ASP A 31 -15.58 -7.05 -8.96
CA ASP A 31 -15.44 -7.39 -10.37
C ASP A 31 -16.83 -7.61 -10.99
N PRO A 32 -17.25 -6.80 -11.97
CA PRO A 32 -18.59 -6.89 -12.54
C PRO A 32 -18.85 -8.20 -13.32
N LEU A 33 -17.79 -8.91 -13.72
CA LEU A 33 -17.93 -10.16 -14.46
C LEU A 33 -18.02 -11.39 -13.55
N SER A 34 -17.26 -11.41 -12.48
CA SER A 34 -17.18 -12.55 -11.54
C SER A 34 -17.94 -12.33 -10.23
N ASN A 35 -18.42 -11.12 -9.95
CA ASN A 35 -18.92 -10.68 -8.64
C ASN A 35 -17.94 -10.91 -7.49
N LYS A 36 -16.66 -11.10 -7.78
CA LYS A 36 -15.63 -11.27 -6.76
C LYS A 36 -15.29 -9.92 -6.14
N GLU A 37 -15.38 -9.87 -4.83
CA GLU A 37 -14.94 -8.71 -4.06
C GLU A 37 -13.44 -8.76 -3.78
N SER A 38 -12.77 -7.63 -3.94
CA SER A 38 -11.39 -7.44 -3.56
C SER A 38 -11.25 -6.22 -2.65
N LYS A 39 -10.42 -6.36 -1.63
CA LYS A 39 -10.12 -5.29 -0.67
C LYS A 39 -8.69 -4.84 -0.83
N ARG A 40 -8.48 -3.53 -0.76
CA ARG A 40 -7.14 -2.95 -0.64
C ARG A 40 -7.15 -1.74 0.27
N ILE A 41 -6.03 -1.49 0.91
CA ILE A 41 -5.80 -0.28 1.69
C ILE A 41 -4.58 0.44 1.15
N GLY A 42 -4.55 1.76 1.24
CA GLY A 42 -3.42 2.53 0.76
C GLY A 42 -3.28 3.89 1.41
N THR A 43 -2.11 4.46 1.24
CA THR A 43 -1.80 5.81 1.71
C THR A 43 -0.85 6.50 0.74
N PHE A 44 -0.82 7.82 0.79
CA PHE A 44 0.05 8.66 -0.02
C PHE A 44 1.26 9.10 0.80
N ALA A 45 2.42 9.11 0.15
CA ALA A 45 3.62 9.66 0.75
C ALA A 45 3.54 11.18 0.87
N GLU A 46 4.35 11.74 1.78
CA GLU A 46 4.48 13.18 1.97
C GLU A 46 5.03 13.88 0.71
N ASP A 47 5.76 13.17 -0.15
CA ASP A 47 6.30 13.69 -1.42
C ASP A 47 5.22 13.93 -2.49
N GLY A 48 4.00 13.43 -2.31
CA GLY A 48 2.90 13.52 -3.29
C GLY A 48 3.12 12.72 -4.58
N ILE A 49 4.19 11.93 -4.66
CA ILE A 49 4.62 11.16 -5.84
C ILE A 49 4.38 9.67 -5.64
N SER A 50 4.63 9.19 -4.42
CA SER A 50 4.61 7.78 -4.07
C SER A 50 3.33 7.39 -3.33
N THR A 51 2.88 6.16 -3.54
CA THR A 51 1.76 5.55 -2.82
C THR A 51 2.16 4.16 -2.32
N LEU A 52 1.63 3.79 -1.17
CA LEU A 52 1.81 2.47 -0.58
C LEU A 52 0.47 1.77 -0.51
N TRP A 53 0.39 0.56 -1.05
CA TRP A 53 -0.83 -0.26 -1.08
C TRP A 53 -0.60 -1.62 -0.45
N LEU A 54 -1.62 -2.11 0.27
CA LEU A 54 -1.70 -3.49 0.73
C LEU A 54 -3.02 -4.10 0.25
N ALA A 55 -2.94 -5.32 -0.25
CA ALA A 55 -4.08 -6.12 -0.68
C ALA A 55 -3.92 -7.56 -0.20
N GLY A 56 -5.01 -8.32 -0.14
CA GLY A 56 -4.92 -9.77 0.07
C GLY A 56 -4.15 -10.42 -1.08
N SER A 57 -3.39 -11.46 -0.81
CA SER A 57 -2.72 -12.22 -1.85
C SER A 57 -3.68 -13.24 -2.46
N ASP A 58 -3.79 -13.26 -3.79
CA ASP A 58 -4.60 -14.27 -4.51
C ASP A 58 -3.94 -15.67 -4.49
N SER A 59 -2.62 -15.72 -4.29
CA SER A 59 -1.84 -16.98 -4.32
C SER A 59 -1.59 -17.58 -2.93
N ASP A 60 -1.74 -16.81 -1.86
CA ASP A 60 -1.42 -17.23 -0.50
C ASP A 60 -2.28 -16.44 0.51
N GLU A 61 -3.29 -17.12 1.10
CA GLU A 61 -4.22 -16.51 2.05
C GLU A 61 -3.55 -16.05 3.36
N GLU A 62 -2.31 -16.47 3.63
CA GLU A 62 -1.56 -16.07 4.82
C GLU A 62 -0.68 -14.83 4.58
N LYS A 63 -0.63 -14.33 3.36
CA LYS A 63 0.17 -13.16 2.98
C LYS A 63 -0.67 -12.00 2.49
N VAL A 64 -0.15 -10.81 2.66
CA VAL A 64 -0.61 -9.60 1.98
C VAL A 64 0.43 -9.17 0.95
N GLN A 65 -0.07 -8.71 -0.17
CA GLN A 65 0.74 -8.07 -1.19
C GLN A 65 0.96 -6.61 -0.81
N LEU A 66 2.21 -6.23 -0.66
CA LEU A 66 2.64 -4.85 -0.41
C LEU A 66 3.16 -4.28 -1.73
N THR A 67 2.58 -3.18 -2.19
CA THR A 67 2.98 -2.52 -3.44
C THR A 67 3.35 -1.07 -3.18
N LEU A 68 4.59 -0.74 -3.47
CA LEU A 68 5.09 0.63 -3.52
C LEU A 68 4.96 1.12 -4.96
N LYS A 69 4.20 2.19 -5.18
CA LYS A 69 3.93 2.77 -6.49
C LYS A 69 4.45 4.20 -6.56
N SER A 70 4.97 4.61 -7.71
CA SER A 70 5.45 5.96 -7.95
C SER A 70 4.86 6.55 -9.23
N LYS A 71 4.81 7.86 -9.32
CA LYS A 71 4.55 8.56 -10.60
C LYS A 71 5.76 8.52 -11.54
N LYS A 72 6.93 8.13 -11.02
CA LYS A 72 8.18 8.02 -11.77
C LYS A 72 8.47 6.56 -12.10
N THR A 73 9.16 6.32 -13.21
CA THR A 73 9.67 4.99 -13.56
C THR A 73 10.72 4.55 -12.55
N MET A 74 10.58 3.35 -12.01
CA MET A 74 11.53 2.78 -11.04
C MET A 74 12.69 2.09 -11.75
N ALA A 75 13.91 2.41 -11.32
CA ALA A 75 15.15 1.81 -11.82
C ALA A 75 15.58 0.58 -11.00
N SER A 76 15.22 0.55 -9.70
CA SER A 76 15.57 -0.57 -8.81
C SER A 76 14.66 -1.77 -9.00
N GLU A 77 15.23 -2.95 -8.68
CA GLU A 77 14.49 -4.21 -8.54
C GLU A 77 14.25 -4.58 -7.07
N TYR A 78 14.67 -3.72 -6.16
CA TYR A 78 14.50 -3.87 -4.73
C TYR A 78 14.17 -2.51 -4.12
N PHE A 79 13.59 -2.54 -2.95
CA PHE A 79 13.46 -1.39 -2.09
C PHE A 79 14.01 -1.71 -0.71
N SER A 80 14.44 -0.68 -0.01
CA SER A 80 14.78 -0.74 1.39
C SER A 80 13.74 0.03 2.19
N TYR A 81 13.58 -0.29 3.46
CA TYR A 81 12.70 0.47 4.35
C TYR A 81 13.28 0.58 5.75
N ARG A 82 12.87 1.63 6.43
CA ARG A 82 13.05 1.82 7.87
C ARG A 82 11.73 2.23 8.51
N ILE A 83 11.49 1.79 9.73
CA ILE A 83 10.27 2.08 10.49
C ILE A 83 10.64 3.00 11.65
N ASP A 84 9.92 4.12 11.78
CA ASP A 84 10.23 5.23 12.68
C ASP A 84 11.68 5.74 12.48
N ASN A 85 12.43 5.94 13.57
CA ASN A 85 13.82 6.38 13.52
C ASN A 85 14.81 5.24 13.78
N ILE A 86 14.39 3.99 13.54
CA ILE A 86 15.29 2.85 13.70
C ILE A 86 16.27 2.88 12.52
N ASP A 87 17.57 2.96 12.83
CA ASP A 87 18.66 3.08 11.84
C ASP A 87 18.84 1.82 10.97
N THR A 88 18.15 0.75 11.31
CA THR A 88 18.28 -0.52 10.58
C THR A 88 17.47 -0.47 9.29
N LEU A 89 18.18 -0.35 8.18
CA LEU A 89 17.60 -0.47 6.84
C LEU A 89 17.42 -1.94 6.50
N THR A 90 16.19 -2.35 6.23
CA THR A 90 15.88 -3.70 5.74
C THR A 90 15.72 -3.68 4.24
N ILE A 91 16.55 -4.46 3.53
CA ILE A 91 16.50 -4.60 2.07
C ILE A 91 15.54 -5.74 1.71
N ARG A 92 14.68 -5.48 0.75
CA ARG A 92 13.74 -6.45 0.21
C ARG A 92 13.86 -6.54 -1.30
N SER A 93 13.97 -7.75 -1.82
CA SER A 93 13.82 -8.00 -3.25
C SER A 93 12.36 -7.85 -3.63
N ALA A 94 12.08 -6.99 -4.58
CA ALA A 94 10.74 -6.80 -5.10
C ALA A 94 10.51 -7.67 -6.33
N ILE A 95 9.31 -8.20 -6.45
CA ILE A 95 8.87 -8.84 -7.67
C ILE A 95 8.31 -7.75 -8.59
N LYS A 96 8.88 -7.60 -9.77
CA LYS A 96 8.28 -6.78 -10.82
C LYS A 96 7.01 -7.49 -11.33
N GLY A 97 5.90 -7.24 -10.67
CA GLY A 97 4.60 -7.83 -11.04
C GLY A 97 3.61 -6.83 -11.60
N CYS A 98 4.00 -5.59 -11.67
CA CYS A 98 3.20 -4.50 -12.18
C CYS A 98 4.04 -3.66 -13.16
N GLU A 99 3.47 -2.61 -13.71
CA GLU A 99 4.14 -1.71 -14.65
C GLU A 99 5.50 -1.19 -14.12
N SER A 100 6.27 -0.53 -14.96
CA SER A 100 7.63 -0.01 -14.67
C SER A 100 7.72 0.97 -13.48
N ASN A 101 6.62 1.33 -12.88
CA ASN A 101 6.51 2.30 -11.80
C ASN A 101 6.09 1.71 -10.46
N CYS A 102 6.18 0.40 -10.27
CA CYS A 102 5.86 -0.22 -8.99
C CYS A 102 6.81 -1.37 -8.61
N LEU A 103 6.95 -1.57 -7.30
CA LEU A 103 7.67 -2.65 -6.67
C LEU A 103 6.73 -3.38 -5.71
N THR A 104 6.69 -4.69 -5.79
CA THR A 104 5.77 -5.53 -5.02
C THR A 104 6.52 -6.56 -4.21
N ASP A 105 6.11 -6.77 -2.96
CA ASP A 105 6.56 -7.86 -2.09
C ASP A 105 5.36 -8.51 -1.40
N TYR A 106 5.54 -9.74 -0.93
CA TYR A 106 4.54 -10.49 -0.18
C TYR A 106 5.00 -10.65 1.26
N VAL A 107 4.23 -10.14 2.19
CA VAL A 107 4.55 -10.17 3.62
C VAL A 107 3.55 -11.01 4.40
N PRO A 108 3.99 -11.80 5.41
CA PRO A 108 3.09 -12.58 6.23
C PRO A 108 2.09 -11.70 6.99
N MET A 109 0.80 -12.04 6.94
CA MET A 109 -0.27 -11.29 7.60
C MET A 109 -0.07 -11.15 9.11
N LYS A 110 0.48 -12.17 9.75
CA LYS A 110 0.72 -12.21 11.20
C LYS A 110 2.19 -12.07 11.56
N GLY A 111 3.04 -11.64 10.60
CA GLY A 111 4.49 -11.51 10.79
C GLY A 111 4.90 -10.28 11.60
N GLU A 112 6.16 -10.25 12.02
CA GLU A 112 6.72 -9.14 12.80
C GLU A 112 6.66 -7.80 12.05
N PHE A 113 6.80 -7.81 10.73
CA PHE A 113 6.67 -6.60 9.93
C PHE A 113 5.32 -5.90 10.17
N ILE A 114 4.21 -6.63 10.03
CA ILE A 114 2.87 -6.07 10.26
C ILE A 114 2.66 -5.65 11.73
N LYS A 115 3.17 -6.44 12.68
CA LYS A 115 3.09 -6.07 14.10
C LYS A 115 3.84 -4.77 14.40
N THR A 116 4.99 -4.58 13.77
CA THR A 116 5.78 -3.36 13.91
C THR A 116 5.06 -2.17 13.29
N LEU A 117 4.48 -2.30 12.09
CA LEU A 117 3.70 -1.23 11.46
C LEU A 117 2.51 -0.78 12.31
N LYS A 118 1.85 -1.70 13.02
CA LYS A 118 0.72 -1.37 13.91
C LYS A 118 1.09 -0.51 15.11
N ARG A 119 2.36 -0.48 15.50
CA ARG A 119 2.88 0.26 16.66
C ARG A 119 3.66 1.50 16.28
N ALA A 120 4.07 1.60 15.04
CA ALA A 120 4.91 2.67 14.53
C ALA A 120 4.10 3.90 14.09
N LEU A 121 4.77 5.03 13.95
CA LEU A 121 4.18 6.29 13.50
C LEU A 121 4.35 6.51 12.00
N ARG A 122 5.45 5.99 11.43
CA ARG A 122 5.78 6.17 10.02
C ARG A 122 6.68 5.06 9.50
N ILE A 123 6.67 4.88 8.19
CA ILE A 123 7.60 4.04 7.45
C ILE A 123 8.20 4.85 6.30
N GLN A 124 9.50 4.76 6.11
CA GLN A 124 10.23 5.36 5.00
C GLN A 124 10.76 4.26 4.10
N PHE A 125 10.56 4.40 2.80
CA PHE A 125 11.14 3.54 1.78
C PHE A 125 12.29 4.24 1.09
N GLU A 126 13.21 3.45 0.52
CA GLU A 126 14.26 3.92 -0.37
C GLU A 126 14.25 3.06 -1.63
N TYR A 127 14.22 3.70 -2.79
CA TYR A 127 14.34 3.07 -4.10
C TYR A 127 14.93 4.07 -5.09
N ASP A 128 15.42 3.59 -6.23
CA ASP A 128 15.92 4.45 -7.29
C ASP A 128 14.87 4.60 -8.39
N SER A 129 14.62 5.83 -8.82
CA SER A 129 13.88 6.14 -10.03
C SER A 129 14.82 6.31 -11.22
N TYR A 130 14.32 6.08 -12.44
CA TYR A 130 15.11 6.32 -13.64
C TYR A 130 15.46 7.82 -13.78
N PRO A 131 16.70 8.20 -14.15
CA PRO A 131 17.86 7.37 -14.54
C PRO A 131 18.80 6.89 -13.41
N GLN A 132 18.41 6.76 -12.19
CA GLN A 132 19.13 6.40 -10.95
C GLN A 132 19.17 7.57 -9.95
N ILE A 133 18.02 8.13 -9.69
CA ILE A 133 17.81 9.16 -8.69
C ILE A 133 17.18 8.52 -7.46
N ALA A 134 17.85 8.61 -6.31
CA ALA A 134 17.34 8.11 -5.04
C ALA A 134 16.03 8.79 -4.65
N GLN A 135 15.05 7.99 -4.27
CA GLN A 135 13.74 8.42 -3.74
C GLN A 135 13.58 7.89 -2.32
N ASN A 136 13.09 8.73 -1.42
CA ASN A 136 12.93 8.41 0.00
C ASN A 136 11.53 8.77 0.50
N PRO A 137 10.46 8.17 -0.05
CA PRO A 137 9.10 8.49 0.36
C PRO A 137 8.84 8.05 1.80
N THR A 138 8.21 8.93 2.57
CA THR A 138 7.74 8.67 3.93
C THR A 138 6.24 8.59 3.97
N PHE A 139 5.72 7.55 4.61
CA PHE A 139 4.29 7.29 4.77
C PHE A 139 3.91 7.34 6.25
N SER A 140 2.82 8.04 6.55
CA SER A 140 2.20 8.03 7.88
C SER A 140 1.53 6.68 8.14
N LEU A 141 1.69 6.16 9.35
CA LEU A 141 1.00 4.96 9.81
C LEU A 141 -0.23 5.29 10.69
N ARG A 142 -0.63 6.57 10.75
CA ARG A 142 -1.85 6.99 11.46
C ARG A 142 -3.08 6.36 10.80
N GLY A 143 -3.77 5.52 11.56
CA GLY A 143 -4.95 4.78 11.09
C GLY A 143 -4.65 3.42 10.47
N PHE A 144 -3.37 3.05 10.28
CA PHE A 144 -2.96 1.77 9.69
C PHE A 144 -3.61 0.58 10.37
N THR A 145 -3.57 0.50 11.70
CA THR A 145 -4.13 -0.64 12.44
C THR A 145 -5.60 -0.88 12.13
N LYS A 146 -6.41 0.18 12.08
CA LYS A 146 -7.85 0.08 11.77
C LYS A 146 -8.06 -0.33 10.31
N ALA A 147 -7.33 0.28 9.38
CA ALA A 147 -7.39 -0.05 7.96
C ALA A 147 -6.96 -1.50 7.70
N TYR A 148 -5.87 -1.93 8.31
CA TYR A 148 -5.39 -3.31 8.18
C TYR A 148 -6.38 -4.33 8.74
N ASN A 149 -6.96 -4.08 9.91
CA ASN A 149 -7.98 -4.96 10.48
C ASN A 149 -9.22 -5.05 9.58
N TRP A 150 -9.60 -3.97 8.91
CA TRP A 150 -10.67 -3.99 7.90
C TRP A 150 -10.28 -4.83 6.67
N LEU A 151 -9.02 -4.71 6.19
CA LEU A 151 -8.49 -5.48 5.05
C LEU A 151 -8.59 -6.99 5.27
N VAL A 152 -8.13 -7.46 6.44
CA VAL A 152 -8.02 -8.91 6.74
C VAL A 152 -9.27 -9.53 7.35
N ARG A 153 -10.30 -8.74 7.62
CA ARG A 153 -11.59 -9.25 8.09
C ARG A 153 -12.28 -10.01 6.96
N LYS A 154 -12.57 -11.29 7.22
CA LYS A 154 -13.40 -12.14 6.34
C LYS A 154 -14.85 -11.72 6.39
#